data_9c830feb4ae093da07fa4cb5f360bcaf
#
_entry.id   9c830feb4ae093da07fa4cb5f360bcaf
#
_cell.length_a   1.000
_cell.length_b   1.000
_cell.length_c   1.000
_cell.angle_alpha   90.00
_cell.angle_beta   90.00
_cell.angle_gamma   90.00
#
_symmetry.space_group_name_H-M   'P 1'
#
loop_
_entity.id
_entity.type
_entity.pdbx_description
1 polymer ?
#
loop_
_entity_poly.entity_id
_entity_poly.type
_entity_poly.pdbx_seq_one_letter_code
_entity_poly.pdbx_strand_id
1 'polypeptide(L)'
;WTSSWTDRIIGYASSPDLIHWSEQRSIPVMMHEPAAHNCWAPELFYDEPSQTYYIFWATTIPGRHKEVPVIESEKGLNHRIYYVTTKDFNTFSETKLFFNPDFSVIDAAIVRDPVMKDLIMVVKNENSLPAEKNLRITRTTRIEDGFPTTVSPSITGNYWCEGPAPLFVDDVLYVYFDK
;
A
#
# COMPACT_ATOMS: atom_id res chain seq x y z
N TRP A 1 7.88 1.97 -8.53
CA TRP A 1 7.70 0.56 -8.89
C TRP A 1 8.51 -0.36 -7.98
N THR A 2 8.12 -1.62 -7.91
CA THR A 2 8.89 -2.70 -7.28
C THR A 2 10.16 -2.96 -8.10
N SER A 3 11.34 -2.92 -7.47
CA SER A 3 12.62 -3.12 -8.17
C SER A 3 12.92 -4.61 -8.41
N SER A 4 12.61 -5.45 -7.44
CA SER A 4 12.71 -6.92 -7.55
C SER A 4 11.85 -7.61 -6.47
N TRP A 5 11.81 -8.95 -6.50
CA TRP A 5 11.06 -9.76 -5.53
C TRP A 5 11.58 -9.63 -4.09
N THR A 6 12.86 -9.30 -3.90
CA THR A 6 13.54 -9.36 -2.60
C THR A 6 14.35 -8.11 -2.26
N ASP A 7 14.13 -7.00 -2.96
CA ASP A 7 14.81 -5.74 -2.68
C ASP A 7 14.19 -4.96 -1.54
N ARG A 8 15.02 -4.13 -0.92
CA ARG A 8 14.66 -3.19 0.16
C ARG A 8 14.57 -1.75 -0.32
N ILE A 9 14.39 -1.58 -1.61
CA ILE A 9 14.28 -0.29 -2.31
C ILE A 9 13.02 -0.28 -3.17
N ILE A 10 12.57 0.91 -3.52
CA ILE A 10 11.56 1.12 -4.57
C ILE A 10 12.16 1.99 -5.67
N GLY A 11 11.66 1.84 -6.89
CA GLY A 11 12.09 2.64 -8.03
C GLY A 11 11.25 3.91 -8.18
N TYR A 12 11.88 4.96 -8.68
CA TYR A 12 11.28 6.26 -8.95
C TYR A 12 11.74 6.83 -10.28
N ALA A 13 10.82 7.42 -11.02
CA ALA A 13 11.04 8.33 -12.14
C ALA A 13 9.86 9.29 -12.24
N SER A 14 10.06 10.46 -12.83
CA SER A 14 9.03 11.46 -13.04
C SER A 14 9.01 11.94 -14.49
N SER A 15 7.87 12.43 -14.92
CA SER A 15 7.68 13.02 -16.25
C SER A 15 6.72 14.20 -16.17
N PRO A 16 6.97 15.31 -16.88
CA PRO A 16 6.03 16.41 -16.99
C PRO A 16 4.93 16.17 -18.04
N ASP A 17 5.11 15.20 -18.93
CA ASP A 17 4.27 15.03 -20.13
C ASP A 17 3.99 13.55 -20.48
N LEU A 18 4.43 12.59 -19.65
CA LEU A 18 4.32 11.14 -19.84
C LEU A 18 5.12 10.58 -21.04
N ILE A 19 5.94 11.41 -21.68
CA ILE A 19 6.79 11.06 -22.83
C ILE A 19 8.26 11.15 -22.45
N HIS A 20 8.65 12.26 -21.84
CA HIS A 20 10.02 12.51 -21.41
C HIS A 20 10.15 12.20 -19.92
N TRP A 21 10.90 11.15 -19.60
CA TRP A 21 11.09 10.67 -18.24
C TRP A 21 12.46 11.04 -17.68
N SER A 22 12.51 11.37 -16.40
CA SER A 22 13.77 11.51 -15.67
C SER A 22 14.56 10.21 -15.67
N GLU A 23 15.85 10.28 -15.33
CA GLU A 23 16.60 9.08 -14.99
C GLU A 23 15.91 8.32 -13.86
N GLN A 24 15.93 7.00 -13.98
CA GLN A 24 15.41 6.11 -12.94
C GLN A 24 16.36 6.12 -11.75
N ARG A 25 15.82 6.25 -10.55
CA ARG A 25 16.60 6.16 -9.31
C ARG A 25 15.92 5.30 -8.27
N SER A 26 16.71 4.80 -7.35
CA SER A 26 16.22 3.99 -6.22
C SER A 26 16.00 4.86 -5.00
N ILE A 27 14.91 4.59 -4.28
CA ILE A 27 14.63 5.15 -2.95
C ILE A 27 14.87 4.03 -1.92
N PRO A 28 15.84 4.17 -0.99
CA PRO A 28 16.27 3.09 -0.08
C PRO A 28 15.35 2.99 1.15
N VAL A 29 14.06 2.74 0.93
CA VAL A 29 13.00 2.83 1.93
C VAL A 29 13.11 1.83 3.08
N MET A 30 13.71 0.65 2.89
CA MET A 30 13.87 -0.39 3.92
C MET A 30 15.33 -0.78 4.18
N MET A 31 16.29 0.02 3.75
CA MET A 31 17.72 -0.31 3.94
C MET A 31 18.16 -0.28 5.41
N HIS A 32 17.48 0.47 6.26
CA HIS A 32 17.69 0.52 7.72
C HIS A 32 17.23 -0.77 8.44
N GLU A 33 16.44 -1.64 7.78
CA GLU A 33 15.92 -2.89 8.31
C GLU A 33 16.51 -4.08 7.54
N PRO A 34 17.64 -4.66 8.03
CA PRO A 34 18.32 -5.73 7.31
C PRO A 34 17.48 -7.00 7.11
N ALA A 35 16.49 -7.22 7.99
CA ALA A 35 15.60 -8.37 7.91
C ALA A 35 14.40 -8.16 6.95
N ALA A 36 14.20 -6.95 6.41
CA ALA A 36 13.14 -6.72 5.45
C ALA A 36 13.38 -7.55 4.19
N HIS A 37 12.36 -8.30 3.78
CA HIS A 37 12.47 -9.24 2.67
C HIS A 37 12.21 -8.59 1.30
N ASN A 38 11.29 -7.63 1.25
CA ASN A 38 10.80 -7.07 -0.02
C ASN A 38 10.22 -5.65 0.17
N CYS A 39 9.97 -4.99 -0.96
CA CYS A 39 9.17 -3.76 -1.06
C CYS A 39 8.27 -3.90 -2.29
N TRP A 40 7.03 -4.37 -2.08
CA TRP A 40 6.10 -4.69 -3.15
C TRP A 40 5.00 -3.64 -3.30
N ALA A 41 4.50 -3.51 -4.53
CA ALA A 41 3.36 -2.68 -4.87
C ALA A 41 3.43 -1.26 -4.25
N PRO A 42 4.48 -0.48 -4.53
CA PRO A 42 4.55 0.89 -4.06
C PRO A 42 3.48 1.75 -4.73
N GLU A 43 2.79 2.52 -3.92
CA GLU A 43 1.77 3.47 -4.32
C GLU A 43 2.04 4.85 -3.76
N LEU A 44 1.39 5.87 -4.32
CA LEU A 44 1.56 7.27 -4.00
C LEU A 44 0.21 7.94 -3.73
N PHE A 45 0.11 8.65 -2.62
CA PHE A 45 -1.01 9.54 -2.33
C PHE A 45 -0.51 10.94 -2.00
N TYR A 46 -1.10 11.98 -2.61
CA TYR A 46 -0.83 13.37 -2.28
C TYR A 46 -1.92 13.89 -1.35
N ASP A 47 -1.51 14.30 -0.16
CA ASP A 47 -2.40 14.95 0.79
C ASP A 47 -2.33 16.47 0.63
N GLU A 48 -3.34 17.04 -0.05
CA GLU A 48 -3.41 18.48 -0.31
C GLU A 48 -3.35 19.34 0.95
N PRO A 49 -4.06 19.01 2.06
CA PRO A 49 -4.03 19.86 3.27
C PRO A 49 -2.63 20.03 3.85
N SER A 50 -1.82 18.99 3.89
CA SER A 50 -0.44 19.03 4.39
C SER A 50 0.60 19.31 3.31
N GLN A 51 0.20 19.36 2.04
CA GLN A 51 1.10 19.45 0.86
C GLN A 51 2.22 18.39 0.92
N THR A 52 1.85 17.16 1.23
CA THR A 52 2.79 16.08 1.49
C THR A 52 2.42 14.85 0.66
N TYR A 53 3.40 14.24 0.03
CA TYR A 53 3.27 12.95 -0.62
C TYR A 53 3.51 11.84 0.38
N TYR A 54 2.63 10.86 0.40
CA TYR A 54 2.76 9.61 1.12
C TYR A 54 3.10 8.52 0.11
N ILE A 55 4.25 7.90 0.24
CA ILE A 55 4.66 6.75 -0.56
C ILE A 55 4.60 5.54 0.35
N PHE A 56 3.82 4.55 -0.01
CA PHE A 56 3.62 3.36 0.82
C PHE A 56 3.75 2.09 -0.02
N TRP A 57 4.13 1.01 0.63
CA TRP A 57 4.42 -0.28 -0.01
C TRP A 57 4.23 -1.42 0.98
N ALA A 58 4.18 -2.65 0.48
CA ALA A 58 4.09 -3.85 1.30
C ALA A 58 5.48 -4.45 1.56
N THR A 59 5.74 -4.78 2.83
CA THR A 59 6.98 -5.44 3.27
C THR A 59 6.69 -6.57 4.24
N THR A 60 7.38 -7.71 4.07
CA THR A 60 7.53 -8.75 5.08
C THR A 60 8.84 -8.55 5.84
N ILE A 61 8.76 -8.58 7.17
CA ILE A 61 9.93 -8.66 8.05
C ILE A 61 9.81 -9.98 8.81
N PRO A 62 10.59 -11.01 8.47
CA PRO A 62 10.50 -12.32 9.10
C PRO A 62 10.59 -12.25 10.61
N GLY A 63 9.66 -12.93 11.29
CA GLY A 63 9.58 -12.95 12.74
C GLY A 63 8.90 -11.76 13.40
N ARG A 64 8.49 -10.73 12.64
CA ARG A 64 7.62 -9.66 13.12
C ARG A 64 6.14 -10.03 12.92
N HIS A 65 5.26 -9.34 13.68
CA HIS A 65 3.80 -9.49 13.59
C HIS A 65 3.32 -10.93 13.78
N LYS A 66 3.94 -11.64 14.74
CA LYS A 66 3.64 -13.05 15.06
C LYS A 66 2.24 -13.24 15.64
N GLU A 67 1.60 -12.19 16.09
CA GLU A 67 0.22 -12.15 16.56
C GLU A 67 -0.78 -12.48 15.44
N VAL A 68 -0.40 -12.23 14.21
CA VAL A 68 -1.16 -12.66 13.03
C VAL A 68 -0.59 -14.01 12.58
N PRO A 69 -1.38 -15.09 12.62
CA PRO A 69 -0.93 -16.38 12.15
C PRO A 69 -0.43 -16.27 10.71
N VAL A 70 0.80 -16.70 10.46
CA VAL A 70 1.31 -16.89 9.10
C VAL A 70 0.58 -18.10 8.54
N ILE A 71 -0.63 -17.89 8.10
CA ILE A 71 -1.34 -18.85 7.32
C ILE A 71 -0.73 -18.70 5.93
N GLU A 72 -0.14 -19.75 5.41
CA GLU A 72 0.64 -19.74 4.20
C GLU A 72 0.06 -18.86 3.08
N SER A 73 0.38 -17.56 3.11
CA SER A 73 0.55 -16.83 1.89
C SER A 73 1.74 -17.44 1.16
N GLU A 74 1.84 -17.31 -0.12
CA GLU A 74 2.94 -17.85 -0.90
C GLU A 74 4.26 -17.71 -0.12
N LYS A 75 4.88 -18.83 0.27
CA LYS A 75 6.16 -18.90 1.00
C LYS A 75 6.18 -18.32 2.43
N GLY A 76 5.05 -18.22 3.12
CA GLY A 76 5.00 -17.75 4.51
C GLY A 76 5.26 -16.26 4.68
N LEU A 77 5.01 -15.45 3.66
CA LEU A 77 5.20 -14.00 3.72
C LEU A 77 4.03 -13.33 4.46
N ASN A 78 4.34 -12.60 5.53
CA ASN A 78 3.37 -11.89 6.36
C ASN A 78 3.58 -10.38 6.22
N HIS A 79 2.99 -9.80 5.18
CA HIS A 79 3.19 -8.41 4.80
C HIS A 79 2.42 -7.42 5.68
N ARG A 80 3.01 -6.24 5.82
CA ARG A 80 2.38 -5.02 6.34
C ARG A 80 2.67 -3.86 5.42
N ILE A 81 1.82 -2.83 5.46
CA ILE A 81 2.06 -1.61 4.70
C ILE A 81 2.94 -0.68 5.54
N TYR A 82 4.03 -0.25 4.94
CA TYR A 82 4.96 0.76 5.46
C TYR A 82 4.90 2.00 4.59
N TYR A 83 5.38 3.15 5.10
CA TYR A 83 5.40 4.39 4.33
C TYR A 83 6.57 5.28 4.69
N VAL A 84 6.86 6.20 3.79
CA VAL A 84 7.62 7.43 3.99
C VAL A 84 6.83 8.61 3.48
N THR A 85 7.18 9.82 3.91
CA THR A 85 6.65 11.06 3.35
C THR A 85 7.74 11.87 2.68
N THR A 86 7.34 12.67 1.69
CA THR A 86 8.21 13.62 1.01
C THR A 86 7.43 14.81 0.50
N LYS A 87 8.10 15.95 0.30
CA LYS A 87 7.54 17.13 -0.38
C LYS A 87 8.18 17.40 -1.73
N ASP A 88 9.32 16.79 -2.00
CA ASP A 88 10.19 17.16 -3.12
C ASP A 88 10.78 15.94 -3.86
N PHE A 89 10.46 14.72 -3.44
CA PHE A 89 11.04 13.46 -3.93
C PHE A 89 12.59 13.39 -3.86
N ASN A 90 13.21 14.26 -3.04
CA ASN A 90 14.66 14.27 -2.78
C ASN A 90 14.96 13.96 -1.32
N THR A 91 14.14 14.46 -0.42
CA THR A 91 14.22 14.21 1.03
C THR A 91 13.02 13.38 1.47
N PHE A 92 13.26 12.36 2.28
CA PHE A 92 12.25 11.44 2.76
C PHE A 92 12.28 11.36 4.28
N SER A 93 11.10 11.17 4.88
CA SER A 93 11.01 10.85 6.31
C SER A 93 11.63 9.49 6.62
N GLU A 94 11.81 9.18 7.90
CA GLU A 94 12.03 7.82 8.33
C GLU A 94 10.84 6.93 7.94
N THR A 95 11.13 5.66 7.64
CA THR A 95 10.11 4.66 7.36
C THR A 95 9.31 4.33 8.62
N LYS A 96 8.00 4.29 8.48
CA LYS A 96 7.06 3.94 9.56
C LYS A 96 6.07 2.87 9.10
N LEU A 97 5.55 2.12 10.07
CA LEU A 97 4.42 1.23 9.86
C LEU A 97 3.17 2.08 9.56
N PHE A 98 2.48 1.77 8.48
CA PHE A 98 1.30 2.52 8.03
C PHE A 98 0.00 1.78 8.36
N PHE A 99 -0.05 0.48 8.05
CA PHE A 99 -1.25 -0.31 8.27
C PHE A 99 -0.89 -1.73 8.70
N ASN A 100 -1.47 -2.18 9.83
CA ASN A 100 -1.22 -3.47 10.46
C ASN A 100 -2.55 -4.14 10.84
N PRO A 101 -3.28 -4.71 9.87
CA PRO A 101 -4.50 -5.48 10.16
C PRO A 101 -4.17 -6.87 10.70
N ASP A 102 -5.22 -7.63 11.02
CA ASP A 102 -5.15 -9.02 11.51
C ASP A 102 -4.93 -10.07 10.40
N PHE A 103 -4.44 -9.63 9.24
CA PHE A 103 -4.12 -10.47 8.08
C PHE A 103 -2.88 -9.95 7.33
N SER A 104 -2.29 -10.79 6.48
CA SER A 104 -1.23 -10.37 5.56
C SER A 104 -1.81 -9.44 4.50
N VAL A 105 -1.26 -8.23 4.33
CA VAL A 105 -1.83 -7.17 3.50
C VAL A 105 -0.83 -6.64 2.48
N ILE A 106 -1.27 -6.55 1.22
CA ILE A 106 -0.53 -5.92 0.12
C ILE A 106 -1.45 -4.99 -0.70
N ASP A 107 -0.91 -4.38 -1.74
CA ASP A 107 -1.65 -3.63 -2.77
C ASP A 107 -2.60 -2.57 -2.17
N ALA A 108 -2.08 -1.71 -1.31
CA ALA A 108 -2.86 -0.60 -0.78
C ALA A 108 -2.99 0.51 -1.82
N ALA A 109 -4.19 1.07 -1.98
CA ALA A 109 -4.42 2.26 -2.79
C ALA A 109 -5.39 3.20 -2.06
N ILE A 110 -5.13 4.52 -2.12
CA ILE A 110 -5.89 5.54 -1.38
C ILE A 110 -6.56 6.49 -2.34
N VAL A 111 -7.82 6.80 -2.07
CA VAL A 111 -8.58 7.83 -2.78
C VAL A 111 -9.33 8.72 -1.78
N ARG A 112 -9.50 10.00 -2.12
CA ARG A 112 -10.32 10.93 -1.34
C ARG A 112 -11.76 10.91 -1.82
N ASP A 113 -12.69 10.72 -0.90
CA ASP A 113 -14.12 10.84 -1.14
C ASP A 113 -14.47 12.31 -1.48
N PRO A 114 -15.04 12.61 -2.64
CA PRO A 114 -15.31 13.98 -3.07
C PRO A 114 -16.42 14.65 -2.25
N VAL A 115 -17.30 13.87 -1.60
CA VAL A 115 -18.44 14.37 -0.82
C VAL A 115 -18.09 14.43 0.65
N MET A 116 -17.75 13.29 1.26
CA MET A 116 -17.46 13.17 2.69
C MET A 116 -16.07 13.72 3.07
N LYS A 117 -15.19 13.90 2.09
CA LYS A 117 -13.78 14.31 2.25
C LYS A 117 -12.91 13.31 3.00
N ASP A 118 -13.45 12.18 3.41
CA ASP A 118 -12.71 11.08 4.00
C ASP A 118 -11.70 10.49 3.01
N LEU A 119 -10.69 9.81 3.55
CA LEU A 119 -9.79 8.97 2.81
C LEU A 119 -10.28 7.52 2.87
N ILE A 120 -10.36 6.92 1.71
CA ILE A 120 -10.70 5.50 1.55
C ILE A 120 -9.43 4.78 1.12
N MET A 121 -9.03 3.76 1.88
CA MET A 121 -7.95 2.87 1.48
C MET A 121 -8.54 1.52 1.09
N VAL A 122 -8.25 1.08 -0.12
CA VAL A 122 -8.53 -0.28 -0.60
C VAL A 122 -7.27 -1.09 -0.45
N VAL A 123 -7.37 -2.27 0.11
CA VAL A 123 -6.25 -3.19 0.36
C VAL A 123 -6.59 -4.60 -0.08
N LYS A 124 -5.57 -5.37 -0.46
CA LYS A 124 -5.72 -6.80 -0.68
C LYS A 124 -5.39 -7.58 0.60
N ASN A 125 -6.33 -8.42 1.04
CA ASN A 125 -6.05 -9.47 2.01
C ASN A 125 -5.29 -10.59 1.28
N GLU A 126 -4.05 -10.85 1.70
CA GLU A 126 -3.16 -11.81 1.05
C GLU A 126 -3.18 -13.20 1.70
N ASN A 127 -4.06 -13.44 2.69
CA ASN A 127 -4.19 -14.74 3.31
C ASN A 127 -4.61 -15.81 2.30
N SER A 128 -3.94 -16.96 2.34
CA SER A 128 -4.23 -18.10 1.47
C SER A 128 -4.95 -19.25 2.19
N LEU A 129 -4.96 -19.26 3.53
CA LEU A 129 -5.68 -20.21 4.36
C LEU A 129 -6.39 -19.50 5.55
N PRO A 130 -7.73 -19.41 5.57
CA PRO A 130 -8.58 -19.73 4.43
C PRO A 130 -8.22 -18.89 3.21
N ALA A 131 -8.47 -19.39 2.00
CA ALA A 131 -8.17 -18.65 0.79
C ALA A 131 -9.04 -17.39 0.72
N GLU A 132 -8.43 -16.25 1.00
CA GLU A 132 -9.08 -14.95 0.97
C GLU A 132 -8.76 -14.23 -0.34
N LYS A 133 -7.54 -13.75 -0.53
CA LYS A 133 -7.08 -13.10 -1.76
C LYS A 133 -8.11 -12.12 -2.35
N ASN A 134 -8.73 -11.32 -1.48
CA ASN A 134 -9.83 -10.42 -1.81
C ASN A 134 -9.53 -8.98 -1.41
N LEU A 135 -10.34 -8.05 -1.92
CA LEU A 135 -10.21 -6.63 -1.60
C LEU A 135 -11.11 -6.22 -0.44
N ARG A 136 -10.60 -5.35 0.42
CA ARG A 136 -11.28 -4.78 1.58
C ARG A 136 -11.06 -3.29 1.67
N ILE A 137 -11.91 -2.59 2.41
CA ILE A 137 -11.88 -1.13 2.56
C ILE A 137 -11.77 -0.75 4.03
N THR A 138 -10.98 0.28 4.30
CA THR A 138 -10.98 1.03 5.56
C THR A 138 -11.02 2.54 5.27
N ARG A 139 -11.46 3.35 6.23
CA ARG A 139 -11.64 4.81 6.06
C ARG A 139 -11.04 5.57 7.22
N THR A 140 -10.52 6.75 6.93
CA THR A 140 -10.09 7.75 7.93
C THR A 140 -10.42 9.15 7.45
N THR A 141 -10.54 10.09 8.36
CA THR A 141 -10.74 11.50 8.00
C THR A 141 -9.42 12.22 7.68
N ARG A 142 -8.31 11.76 8.28
CA ARG A 142 -6.98 12.37 8.13
C ARG A 142 -5.92 11.28 8.00
N ILE A 143 -5.01 11.43 7.06
CA ILE A 143 -3.97 10.42 6.81
C ILE A 143 -2.97 10.28 7.96
N GLU A 144 -2.68 11.38 8.65
CA GLU A 144 -1.76 11.40 9.79
C GLU A 144 -2.27 10.65 11.03
N ASP A 145 -3.58 10.45 11.14
CA ASP A 145 -4.19 9.65 12.20
C ASP A 145 -4.10 8.14 11.91
N GLY A 146 -3.66 7.78 10.70
CA GLY A 146 -3.63 6.42 10.20
C GLY A 146 -5.02 5.90 9.83
N PHE A 147 -5.07 4.64 9.42
CA PHE A 147 -6.31 3.94 9.08
C PHE A 147 -6.67 2.93 10.18
N PRO A 148 -7.96 2.84 10.57
CA PRO A 148 -8.43 1.78 11.45
C PRO A 148 -8.07 0.40 10.88
N THR A 149 -7.58 -0.49 11.73
CA THR A 149 -7.23 -1.88 11.33
C THR A 149 -8.45 -2.76 11.08
N THR A 150 -9.62 -2.33 11.57
CA THR A 150 -10.90 -2.93 11.21
C THR A 150 -11.26 -2.55 9.77
N VAL A 151 -11.47 -3.55 8.95
CA VAL A 151 -11.81 -3.41 7.53
C VAL A 151 -13.22 -3.89 7.23
N SER A 152 -13.74 -3.53 6.07
CA SER A 152 -15.01 -4.05 5.56
C SER A 152 -14.94 -5.58 5.35
N PRO A 153 -16.10 -6.26 5.21
CA PRO A 153 -16.13 -7.53 4.50
C PRO A 153 -15.51 -7.41 3.10
N SER A 154 -15.21 -8.54 2.46
CA SER A 154 -14.77 -8.53 1.05
C SER A 154 -15.71 -7.71 0.17
N ILE A 155 -15.17 -6.82 -0.65
CA ILE A 155 -15.90 -6.06 -1.66
C ILE A 155 -15.88 -6.75 -3.03
N THR A 156 -15.12 -7.84 -3.16
CA THR A 156 -15.02 -8.65 -4.38
C THR A 156 -15.72 -9.99 -4.21
N GLY A 157 -15.94 -10.69 -5.32
CA GLY A 157 -16.55 -12.01 -5.30
C GLY A 157 -15.64 -13.10 -4.70
N ASN A 158 -16.08 -14.33 -4.74
CA ASN A 158 -15.32 -15.49 -4.25
C ASN A 158 -14.30 -15.96 -5.31
N TYR A 159 -13.33 -15.11 -5.60
CA TYR A 159 -12.22 -15.35 -6.53
C TYR A 159 -11.01 -14.50 -6.10
N TRP A 160 -9.83 -14.92 -6.50
CA TRP A 160 -8.60 -14.18 -6.24
C TRP A 160 -8.54 -12.92 -7.11
N CYS A 161 -8.11 -11.83 -6.51
CA CYS A 161 -7.93 -10.54 -7.18
C CYS A 161 -6.83 -9.73 -6.50
N GLU A 162 -6.24 -8.77 -7.22
CA GLU A 162 -5.15 -7.93 -6.74
C GLU A 162 -5.12 -6.58 -7.45
N GLY A 163 -4.17 -5.72 -7.07
CA GLY A 163 -3.89 -4.46 -7.75
C GLY A 163 -5.08 -3.48 -7.79
N PRO A 164 -5.73 -3.14 -6.65
CA PRO A 164 -6.86 -2.22 -6.69
C PRO A 164 -6.47 -0.83 -7.15
N ALA A 165 -7.25 -0.26 -8.07
CA ALA A 165 -7.14 1.12 -8.52
C ALA A 165 -8.49 1.83 -8.27
N PRO A 166 -8.70 2.44 -7.10
CA PRO A 166 -9.92 3.15 -6.76
C PRO A 166 -9.95 4.54 -7.40
N LEU A 167 -11.10 4.93 -7.95
CA LEU A 167 -11.35 6.28 -8.41
C LEU A 167 -12.82 6.65 -8.23
N PHE A 168 -13.08 7.94 -8.04
CA PHE A 168 -14.43 8.48 -8.09
C PHE A 168 -14.75 9.03 -9.48
N VAL A 169 -15.92 8.65 -9.98
CA VAL A 169 -16.54 9.30 -11.15
C VAL A 169 -17.88 9.83 -10.63
N ASP A 170 -18.04 11.15 -10.66
CA ASP A 170 -19.08 11.85 -9.91
C ASP A 170 -19.01 11.45 -8.41
N ASP A 171 -20.08 10.98 -7.82
CA ASP A 171 -20.13 10.56 -6.42
C ASP A 171 -20.06 9.03 -6.24
N VAL A 172 -19.68 8.29 -7.28
CA VAL A 172 -19.61 6.82 -7.27
C VAL A 172 -18.15 6.36 -7.24
N LEU A 173 -17.81 5.54 -6.25
CA LEU A 173 -16.51 4.88 -6.16
C LEU A 173 -16.46 3.67 -7.10
N TYR A 174 -15.55 3.71 -8.05
CA TYR A 174 -15.17 2.56 -8.87
C TYR A 174 -13.85 1.99 -8.36
N VAL A 175 -13.74 0.68 -8.33
CA VAL A 175 -12.49 -0.02 -8.00
C VAL A 175 -12.18 -0.97 -9.15
N TYR A 176 -11.14 -0.67 -9.91
CA TYR A 176 -10.59 -1.58 -10.92
C TYR A 176 -9.59 -2.51 -10.23
N PHE A 177 -9.45 -3.74 -10.70
CA PHE A 177 -8.51 -4.72 -10.13
C PHE A 177 -8.23 -5.85 -11.14
N ASP A 178 -7.14 -6.56 -10.94
CA ASP A 178 -6.79 -7.77 -11.67
C ASP A 178 -7.46 -9.00 -11.05
N LYS A 179 -7.79 -10.01 -11.90
CA LYS A 179 -8.45 -11.26 -11.52
C LYS A 179 -7.69 -12.47 -12.06
#